data_64cc6b29eb2438015ff64f46d605820a
#
_entry.id   64cc6b29eb2438015ff64f46d605820a
#
_cell.length_a   1.000
_cell.length_b   1.000
_cell.length_c   1.000
_cell.angle_alpha   90.00
_cell.angle_beta   90.00
_cell.angle_gamma   90.00
#
_symmetry.space_group_name_H-M   'P 1'
#
loop_
_entity.id
_entity.type
_entity.pdbx_description
1 polymer ?
#
loop_
_entity_poly.entity_id
_entity_poly.type
_entity_poly.pdbx_seq_one_letter_code
_entity_poly.pdbx_strand_id
1 'polypeptide(L)'
;LAANPRDRLEALRSQFMREVIDPVITPQARALVYKHLDAGDLCAVVTATNSFVTAPITAAFGIKHLIATEPATANGKPDGAFTGEVDGIPSFREGKITRVEAWLKSMGTQWDAFENTTFYSDSANDLPLLEKVSEPIAANPDDRLRHHAAASGWRIMDLF
;
A
#
# COMPACT_ATOMS: atom_id res chain seq x y z
N LEU A 1 -17.59 6.43 1.00
CA LEU A 1 -18.17 5.13 1.34
C LEU A 1 -19.50 5.28 2.10
N ALA A 2 -19.59 6.16 3.10
CA ALA A 2 -20.77 6.29 3.97
C ALA A 2 -22.12 6.57 3.25
N ALA A 3 -22.09 7.16 2.06
CA ALA A 3 -23.30 7.51 1.31
C ALA A 3 -23.98 6.31 0.61
N ASN A 4 -23.41 5.11 0.69
CA ASN A 4 -23.92 3.94 -0.03
C ASN A 4 -24.03 2.72 0.89
N PRO A 5 -25.05 1.85 0.70
CA PRO A 5 -25.14 0.58 1.37
C PRO A 5 -23.95 -0.34 1.04
N ARG A 6 -23.62 -1.23 1.97
CA ARG A 6 -22.44 -2.10 1.88
C ARG A 6 -22.47 -3.02 0.66
N ASP A 7 -23.60 -3.63 0.37
CA ASP A 7 -23.83 -4.50 -0.79
C ASP A 7 -23.58 -3.79 -2.13
N ARG A 8 -24.06 -2.54 -2.23
CA ARG A 8 -23.80 -1.70 -3.40
C ARG A 8 -22.31 -1.38 -3.55
N LEU A 9 -21.63 -1.06 -2.45
CA LEU A 9 -20.18 -0.79 -2.47
C LEU A 9 -19.39 -2.02 -2.89
N GLU A 10 -19.78 -3.20 -2.43
CA GLU A 10 -19.13 -4.47 -2.82
C GLU A 10 -19.34 -4.78 -4.30
N ALA A 11 -20.53 -4.54 -4.84
CA ALA A 11 -20.79 -4.66 -6.27
C ALA A 11 -19.94 -3.69 -7.10
N LEU A 12 -19.89 -2.40 -6.69
CA LEU A 12 -19.07 -1.38 -7.35
C LEU A 12 -17.58 -1.69 -7.26
N ARG A 13 -17.09 -2.19 -6.13
CA ARG A 13 -15.70 -2.62 -5.97
C ARG A 13 -15.36 -3.78 -6.90
N SER A 14 -16.25 -4.75 -7.01
CA SER A 14 -16.07 -5.89 -7.92
C SER A 14 -16.05 -5.46 -9.38
N GLN A 15 -16.90 -4.50 -9.76
CA GLN A 15 -16.88 -3.89 -11.09
C GLN A 15 -15.58 -3.12 -11.33
N PHE A 16 -15.16 -2.29 -10.37
CA PHE A 16 -13.91 -1.53 -10.42
C PHE A 16 -12.69 -2.43 -10.61
N MET A 17 -12.63 -3.56 -9.91
CA MET A 17 -11.56 -4.54 -10.09
C MET A 17 -11.51 -5.03 -11.55
N ARG A 18 -12.63 -5.51 -12.09
CA ARG A 18 -12.67 -6.07 -13.44
C ARG A 18 -12.41 -5.05 -14.56
N GLU A 19 -12.98 -3.85 -14.42
CA GLU A 19 -13.00 -2.86 -15.50
C GLU A 19 -11.82 -1.90 -15.47
N VAL A 20 -11.25 -1.66 -14.31
CA VAL A 20 -10.20 -0.65 -14.10
C VAL A 20 -8.89 -1.29 -13.63
N ILE A 21 -8.93 -2.14 -12.61
CA ILE A 21 -7.69 -2.64 -11.97
C ILE A 21 -7.07 -3.79 -12.76
N ASP A 22 -7.84 -4.83 -13.09
CA ASP A 22 -7.29 -6.01 -13.78
C ASP A 22 -6.59 -5.66 -15.11
N PRO A 23 -7.12 -4.73 -15.95
CA PRO A 23 -6.46 -4.33 -17.18
C PRO A 23 -5.13 -3.58 -17.00
N VAL A 24 -4.91 -2.92 -15.85
CA VAL A 24 -3.69 -2.13 -15.60
C VAL A 24 -2.64 -2.89 -14.81
N ILE A 25 -2.94 -4.09 -14.31
CA ILE A 25 -1.95 -4.96 -13.69
C ILE A 25 -1.05 -5.58 -14.78
N THR A 26 0.10 -4.96 -14.99
CA THR A 26 1.04 -5.38 -16.05
C THR A 26 1.82 -6.64 -15.66
N PRO A 27 2.31 -7.43 -16.63
CA PRO A 27 3.24 -8.54 -16.37
C PRO A 27 4.50 -8.09 -15.64
N GLN A 28 5.00 -6.89 -15.93
CA GLN A 28 6.19 -6.31 -15.29
C GLN A 28 5.95 -6.06 -13.80
N ALA A 29 4.79 -5.48 -13.44
CA ALA A 29 4.44 -5.27 -12.03
C ALA A 29 4.29 -6.60 -11.29
N ARG A 30 3.65 -7.61 -11.90
CA ARG A 30 3.58 -8.96 -11.32
C ARG A 30 4.96 -9.59 -11.13
N ALA A 31 5.82 -9.51 -12.13
CA ALA A 31 7.17 -10.07 -12.08
C ALA A 31 8.00 -9.43 -10.95
N LEU A 32 7.86 -8.11 -10.75
CA LEU A 32 8.52 -7.42 -9.65
C LEU A 32 8.07 -7.96 -8.29
N VAL A 33 6.75 -8.09 -8.09
CA VAL A 33 6.19 -8.60 -6.83
C VAL A 33 6.60 -10.06 -6.61
N TYR A 34 6.48 -10.93 -7.62
CA TYR A 34 6.84 -12.33 -7.50
C TYR A 34 8.32 -12.54 -7.23
N LYS A 35 9.21 -11.70 -7.75
CA LYS A 35 10.64 -11.74 -7.42
C LYS A 35 10.86 -11.71 -5.90
N HIS A 36 10.12 -10.85 -5.19
CA HIS A 36 10.21 -10.74 -3.74
C HIS A 36 9.51 -11.90 -3.03
N LEU A 37 8.30 -12.26 -3.47
CA LEU A 37 7.57 -13.38 -2.86
C LEU A 37 8.31 -14.72 -2.99
N ASP A 38 8.90 -15.00 -4.16
CA ASP A 38 9.68 -16.22 -4.43
C ASP A 38 11.02 -16.25 -3.65
N ALA A 39 11.58 -15.07 -3.36
CA ALA A 39 12.75 -14.95 -2.48
C ALA A 39 12.40 -15.18 -1.00
N GLY A 40 11.10 -15.25 -0.64
CA GLY A 40 10.65 -15.39 0.74
C GLY A 40 10.64 -14.10 1.53
N ASP A 41 10.70 -12.95 0.85
CA ASP A 41 10.66 -11.64 1.49
C ASP A 41 9.30 -11.39 2.16
N LEU A 42 9.32 -10.68 3.29
CA LEU A 42 8.10 -10.20 3.95
C LEU A 42 7.54 -9.00 3.18
N CYS A 43 6.51 -9.23 2.37
CA CYS A 43 5.92 -8.22 1.51
C CYS A 43 4.62 -7.65 2.08
N ALA A 44 4.46 -6.33 2.00
CA ALA A 44 3.23 -5.64 2.36
C ALA A 44 2.90 -4.54 1.34
N VAL A 45 1.61 -4.32 1.06
CA VAL A 45 1.15 -3.11 0.38
C VAL A 45 0.95 -2.02 1.44
N VAL A 46 1.55 -0.85 1.23
CA VAL A 46 1.40 0.32 2.12
C VAL A 46 0.78 1.48 1.33
N THR A 47 -0.44 1.87 1.66
CA THR A 47 -1.21 2.83 0.86
C THR A 47 -2.04 3.79 1.69
N ALA A 48 -2.19 5.02 1.22
CA ALA A 48 -3.13 6.00 1.80
C ALA A 48 -4.59 5.68 1.46
N THR A 49 -4.85 4.95 0.38
CA THR A 49 -6.19 4.51 -0.01
C THR A 49 -6.76 3.56 1.04
N ASN A 50 -8.07 3.59 1.22
CA ASN A 50 -8.71 2.77 2.24
C ASN A 50 -8.62 1.27 1.95
N SER A 51 -8.60 0.46 3.02
CA SER A 51 -8.48 -1.00 2.95
C SER A 51 -9.62 -1.66 2.17
N PHE A 52 -10.83 -1.10 2.21
CA PHE A 52 -11.97 -1.66 1.48
C PHE A 52 -11.72 -1.71 -0.02
N VAL A 53 -11.12 -0.67 -0.60
CA VAL A 53 -10.80 -0.62 -2.03
C VAL A 53 -9.54 -1.42 -2.35
N THR A 54 -8.52 -1.36 -1.50
CA THR A 54 -7.18 -1.90 -1.81
C THR A 54 -7.00 -3.38 -1.47
N ALA A 55 -7.80 -3.96 -0.58
CA ALA A 55 -7.67 -5.36 -0.22
C ALA A 55 -7.74 -6.33 -1.43
N PRO A 56 -8.71 -6.23 -2.35
CA PRO A 56 -8.72 -7.11 -3.52
C PRO A 56 -7.55 -6.86 -4.48
N ILE A 57 -7.02 -5.63 -4.55
CA ILE A 57 -5.82 -5.32 -5.36
C ILE A 57 -4.61 -6.03 -4.76
N THR A 58 -4.42 -5.94 -3.45
CA THR A 58 -3.35 -6.62 -2.72
C THR A 58 -3.41 -8.14 -2.93
N ALA A 59 -4.62 -8.71 -2.85
CA ALA A 59 -4.85 -10.14 -3.11
C ALA A 59 -4.54 -10.54 -4.56
N ALA A 60 -4.83 -9.69 -5.55
CA ALA A 60 -4.53 -9.94 -6.96
C ALA A 60 -3.03 -10.06 -7.25
N PHE A 61 -2.17 -9.48 -6.41
CA PHE A 61 -0.71 -9.64 -6.44
C PHE A 61 -0.19 -10.79 -5.57
N GLY A 62 -1.05 -11.50 -4.84
CA GLY A 62 -0.63 -12.57 -3.92
C GLY A 62 0.05 -12.07 -2.63
N ILE A 63 0.03 -10.77 -2.36
CA ILE A 63 0.57 -10.17 -1.15
C ILE A 63 -0.42 -10.39 0.01
N LYS A 64 0.07 -10.84 1.15
CA LYS A 64 -0.76 -11.20 2.31
C LYS A 64 -1.04 -10.03 3.25
N HIS A 65 -0.18 -9.02 3.25
CA HIS A 65 -0.24 -7.93 4.21
C HIS A 65 -0.62 -6.61 3.52
N LEU A 66 -1.61 -5.94 4.11
CA LEU A 66 -2.09 -4.64 3.66
C LEU A 66 -2.05 -3.65 4.83
N ILE A 67 -1.36 -2.54 4.64
CA ILE A 67 -1.25 -1.42 5.56
C ILE A 67 -1.89 -0.21 4.89
N ALA A 68 -3.19 -0.07 5.07
CA ALA A 68 -4.02 0.93 4.42
C ALA A 68 -4.65 1.88 5.44
N THR A 69 -5.30 2.93 4.99
CA THR A 69 -6.21 3.69 5.85
C THR A 69 -7.45 2.87 6.12
N GLU A 70 -7.79 2.66 7.38
CA GLU A 70 -8.96 1.87 7.76
C GLU A 70 -10.20 2.75 7.82
N PRO A 71 -11.26 2.47 7.03
CA PRO A 71 -12.52 3.18 7.15
C PRO A 71 -13.29 2.69 8.37
N ALA A 72 -13.76 3.63 9.21
CA ALA A 72 -14.56 3.30 10.36
C ALA A 72 -15.92 2.72 9.96
N THR A 73 -16.40 1.74 10.71
CA THR A 73 -17.68 1.08 10.52
C THR A 73 -18.62 1.27 11.71
N ALA A 74 -19.92 1.18 11.47
CA ALA A 74 -20.93 1.27 12.52
C ALA A 74 -20.68 0.19 13.59
N ASN A 75 -20.55 0.62 14.85
CA ASN A 75 -20.28 -0.24 16.01
C ASN A 75 -18.98 -1.07 15.91
N GLY A 76 -18.00 -0.66 15.09
CA GLY A 76 -16.73 -1.36 14.89
C GLY A 76 -16.87 -2.74 14.24
N LYS A 77 -18.00 -3.08 13.64
CA LYS A 77 -18.22 -4.37 13.00
C LYS A 77 -17.58 -4.40 11.62
N PRO A 78 -16.81 -5.44 11.25
CA PRO A 78 -16.13 -5.54 9.95
C PRO A 78 -17.09 -5.45 8.74
N ASP A 79 -18.31 -5.96 8.89
CA ASP A 79 -19.39 -5.95 7.88
C ASP A 79 -20.35 -4.77 8.03
N GLY A 80 -20.13 -3.89 9.02
CA GLY A 80 -20.95 -2.73 9.28
C GLY A 80 -20.92 -1.69 8.16
N ALA A 81 -21.96 -0.83 8.12
CA ALA A 81 -21.97 0.31 7.23
C ALA A 81 -20.80 1.26 7.55
N PHE A 82 -20.19 1.83 6.53
CA PHE A 82 -19.13 2.83 6.75
C PHE A 82 -19.69 4.13 7.29
N THR A 83 -19.02 4.71 8.28
CA THR A 83 -19.42 5.97 8.91
C THR A 83 -18.96 7.22 8.14
N GLY A 84 -17.94 7.08 7.29
CA GLY A 84 -17.24 8.19 6.62
C GLY A 84 -15.99 8.65 7.36
N GLU A 85 -15.80 8.18 8.59
CA GLU A 85 -14.63 8.48 9.41
C GLU A 85 -13.49 7.47 9.14
N VAL A 86 -12.31 7.78 9.66
CA VAL A 86 -11.15 6.90 9.65
C VAL A 86 -11.01 6.23 11.03
N ASP A 87 -10.75 4.94 11.03
CA ASP A 87 -10.41 4.21 12.25
C ASP A 87 -8.90 4.28 12.50
N GLY A 88 -8.53 4.94 13.58
CA GLY A 88 -7.13 5.14 13.96
C GLY A 88 -6.36 6.14 13.10
N ILE A 89 -5.06 5.90 12.92
CA ILE A 89 -4.14 6.80 12.21
C ILE A 89 -4.24 6.53 10.71
N PRO A 90 -4.46 7.56 9.85
CA PRO A 90 -4.41 7.40 8.39
C PRO A 90 -3.03 6.92 7.91
N SER A 91 -3.00 6.04 6.91
CA SER A 91 -1.77 5.58 6.26
C SER A 91 -1.28 6.62 5.23
N PHE A 92 -0.94 7.82 5.70
CA PHE A 92 -0.54 8.96 4.87
C PHE A 92 0.68 9.66 5.46
N ARG A 93 1.68 9.96 4.63
CA ARG A 93 2.95 10.58 5.04
C ARG A 93 3.58 9.83 6.23
N GLU A 94 3.88 10.52 7.32
CA GLU A 94 4.45 9.96 8.56
C GLU A 94 3.56 8.88 9.18
N GLY A 95 2.25 8.94 8.95
CA GLY A 95 1.30 7.90 9.38
C GLY A 95 1.60 6.53 8.76
N LYS A 96 2.20 6.46 7.57
CA LYS A 96 2.67 5.20 6.99
C LYS A 96 3.73 4.54 7.86
N ILE A 97 4.72 5.31 8.37
CA ILE A 97 5.77 4.79 9.27
C ILE A 97 5.14 4.22 10.52
N THR A 98 4.28 4.99 11.19
CA THR A 98 3.60 4.57 12.42
C THR A 98 2.82 3.27 12.22
N ARG A 99 2.11 3.14 11.09
CA ARG A 99 1.33 1.93 10.78
C ARG A 99 2.21 0.74 10.43
N VAL A 100 3.30 0.94 9.69
CA VAL A 100 4.28 -0.13 9.41
C VAL A 100 4.91 -0.61 10.72
N GLU A 101 5.30 0.29 11.63
CA GLU A 101 5.86 -0.09 12.94
C GLU A 101 4.85 -0.86 13.79
N ALA A 102 3.59 -0.44 13.81
CA ALA A 102 2.53 -1.19 14.49
C ALA A 102 2.31 -2.58 13.91
N TRP A 103 2.34 -2.71 12.57
CA TRP A 103 2.26 -3.98 11.87
C TRP A 103 3.46 -4.89 12.18
N LEU A 104 4.69 -4.40 12.08
CA LEU A 104 5.89 -5.15 12.44
C LEU A 104 5.82 -5.64 13.89
N LYS A 105 5.42 -4.77 14.82
CA LYS A 105 5.23 -5.13 16.22
C LYS A 105 4.18 -6.23 16.41
N SER A 106 3.08 -6.19 15.67
CA SER A 106 2.03 -7.23 15.72
C SER A 106 2.53 -8.61 15.26
N MET A 107 3.58 -8.61 14.42
CA MET A 107 4.27 -9.82 13.95
C MET A 107 5.45 -10.24 14.85
N GLY A 108 5.66 -9.54 15.97
CA GLY A 108 6.76 -9.81 16.89
C GLY A 108 8.14 -9.41 16.37
N THR A 109 8.20 -8.45 15.43
CA THR A 109 9.43 -7.99 14.79
C THR A 109 9.53 -6.46 14.78
N GLN A 110 10.63 -5.92 14.26
CA GLN A 110 10.90 -4.48 14.14
C GLN A 110 11.86 -4.21 12.98
N TRP A 111 12.10 -2.94 12.64
CA TRP A 111 12.96 -2.55 11.50
C TRP A 111 14.35 -3.18 11.54
N ASP A 112 15.00 -3.18 12.69
CA ASP A 112 16.39 -3.65 12.86
C ASP A 112 16.54 -5.19 12.76
N ALA A 113 15.42 -5.90 12.67
CA ALA A 113 15.42 -7.35 12.46
C ALA A 113 15.66 -7.74 10.99
N PHE A 114 15.62 -6.77 10.08
CA PHE A 114 15.81 -6.99 8.65
C PHE A 114 17.17 -6.45 8.21
N GLU A 115 17.92 -7.27 7.46
CA GLU A 115 19.17 -6.85 6.84
C GLU A 115 18.93 -5.75 5.80
N ASN A 116 17.87 -5.92 4.99
CA ASN A 116 17.45 -4.97 3.98
C ASN A 116 15.95 -4.70 4.06
N THR A 117 15.57 -3.46 3.84
CA THR A 117 14.17 -3.02 3.72
C THR A 117 14.02 -2.22 2.44
N THR A 118 13.14 -2.65 1.55
CA THR A 118 12.90 -1.99 0.25
C THR A 118 11.51 -1.39 0.21
N PHE A 119 11.38 -0.16 -0.27
CA PHE A 119 10.08 0.46 -0.49
C PHE A 119 10.01 1.06 -1.90
N TYR A 120 8.97 0.69 -2.62
CA TYR A 120 8.64 1.20 -3.95
C TYR A 120 7.51 2.20 -3.86
N SER A 121 7.68 3.40 -4.41
CA SER A 121 6.61 4.41 -4.46
C SER A 121 6.73 5.29 -5.69
N ASP A 122 5.59 5.81 -6.13
CA ASP A 122 5.44 6.79 -7.22
C ASP A 122 5.24 8.22 -6.71
N SER A 123 5.04 8.41 -5.41
CA SER A 123 4.59 9.68 -4.83
C SER A 123 5.58 10.33 -3.89
N ALA A 124 5.82 11.63 -4.06
CA ALA A 124 6.58 12.45 -3.11
C ALA A 124 5.91 12.54 -1.70
N ASN A 125 4.64 12.19 -1.56
CA ASN A 125 4.02 12.08 -0.23
C ASN A 125 4.61 10.93 0.60
N ASP A 126 5.31 10.01 -0.03
CA ASP A 126 5.90 8.82 0.60
C ASP A 126 7.37 9.02 0.99
N LEU A 127 7.92 10.23 0.78
CA LEU A 127 9.29 10.56 1.20
C LEU A 127 9.62 10.14 2.63
N PRO A 128 8.76 10.38 3.65
CA PRO A 128 9.09 9.95 5.00
C PRO A 128 9.37 8.45 5.14
N LEU A 129 8.62 7.60 4.42
CA LEU A 129 8.85 6.14 4.44
C LEU A 129 10.00 5.72 3.52
N LEU A 130 10.17 6.38 2.36
CA LEU A 130 11.31 6.15 1.48
C LEU A 130 12.65 6.47 2.15
N GLU A 131 12.71 7.53 2.94
CA GLU A 131 13.90 7.92 3.72
C GLU A 131 14.16 6.99 4.93
N LYS A 132 13.14 6.22 5.36
CA LYS A 132 13.26 5.29 6.50
C LYS A 132 13.87 3.95 6.11
N VAL A 133 13.65 3.48 4.89
CA VAL A 133 14.11 2.16 4.42
C VAL A 133 15.57 2.21 3.95
N SER A 134 16.23 1.04 3.91
CA SER A 134 17.60 0.93 3.43
C SER A 134 17.71 1.02 1.90
N GLU A 135 16.66 0.61 1.18
CA GLU A 135 16.61 0.61 -0.29
C GLU A 135 15.36 1.34 -0.81
N PRO A 136 15.37 2.68 -0.87
CA PRO A 136 14.29 3.45 -1.48
C PRO A 136 14.31 3.32 -3.00
N ILE A 137 13.15 3.03 -3.61
CA ILE A 137 13.01 2.91 -5.06
C ILE A 137 11.84 3.78 -5.54
N ALA A 138 12.15 4.76 -6.39
CA ALA A 138 11.15 5.59 -7.04
C ALA A 138 10.63 4.88 -8.29
N ALA A 139 9.44 4.27 -8.21
CA ALA A 139 8.82 3.50 -9.29
C ALA A 139 7.73 4.34 -9.98
N ASN A 140 7.89 4.64 -11.27
CA ASN A 140 7.05 5.58 -12.05
C ASN A 140 6.79 6.89 -11.30
N PRO A 141 7.83 7.56 -10.75
CA PRO A 141 7.67 8.64 -9.79
C PRO A 141 7.06 9.88 -10.40
N ASP A 142 6.27 10.60 -9.58
CA ASP A 142 5.90 11.99 -9.87
C ASP A 142 7.15 12.89 -10.01
N ASP A 143 7.01 14.07 -10.61
CA ASP A 143 8.15 14.98 -10.90
C ASP A 143 8.94 15.35 -9.63
N ARG A 144 8.24 15.53 -8.50
CA ARG A 144 8.88 15.88 -7.22
C ARG A 144 9.70 14.72 -6.68
N LEU A 145 9.14 13.51 -6.70
CA LEU A 145 9.85 12.31 -6.25
C LEU A 145 11.02 12.00 -7.19
N ARG A 146 10.82 12.12 -8.51
CA ARG A 146 11.89 11.92 -9.51
C ARG A 146 13.06 12.84 -9.26
N HIS A 147 12.78 14.13 -9.02
CA HIS A 147 13.83 15.10 -8.71
C HIS A 147 14.58 14.76 -7.41
N HIS A 148 13.84 14.43 -6.35
CA HIS A 148 14.41 14.05 -5.06
C HIS A 148 15.26 12.77 -5.18
N ALA A 149 14.74 11.74 -5.82
CA ALA A 149 15.42 10.46 -6.02
C ALA A 149 16.75 10.65 -6.80
N ALA A 150 16.72 11.45 -7.87
CA ALA A 150 17.93 11.76 -8.65
C ALA A 150 18.97 12.51 -7.79
N ALA A 151 18.57 13.50 -7.00
CA ALA A 151 19.45 14.26 -6.12
C ALA A 151 20.02 13.40 -4.98
N SER A 152 19.29 12.41 -4.51
CA SER A 152 19.66 11.50 -3.41
C SER A 152 20.39 10.23 -3.89
N GLY A 153 20.53 10.03 -5.20
CA GLY A 153 21.14 8.82 -5.76
C GLY A 153 20.27 7.56 -5.60
N TRP A 154 18.95 7.71 -5.42
CA TRP A 154 18.04 6.59 -5.32
C TRP A 154 17.77 5.96 -6.68
N ARG A 155 17.46 4.68 -6.65
CA ARG A 155 17.07 3.97 -7.88
C ARG A 155 15.72 4.49 -8.40
N ILE A 156 15.68 4.81 -9.70
CA ILE A 156 14.45 5.15 -10.42
C ILE A 156 14.12 3.99 -11.36
N MET A 157 12.85 3.58 -11.38
CA MET A 157 12.33 2.53 -12.27
C MET A 157 11.11 3.06 -13.01
N ASP A 158 11.08 2.82 -14.32
CA ASP A 158 9.88 3.01 -15.12
C ASP A 158 9.34 1.61 -15.48
N LEU A 159 8.17 1.25 -14.95
CA LEU A 159 7.54 -0.07 -15.10
C LEU A 159 6.54 -0.12 -16.27
N PHE A 160 6.10 1.05 -16.76
CA PHE A 160 5.21 1.23 -17.91
C PHE A 160 5.31 2.64 -18.47
#